data_f662b909bab750d38954192526951acb
#
_entry.id   f662b909bab750d38954192526951acb
#
_cell.length_a   1.000
_cell.length_b   1.000
_cell.length_c   1.000
_cell.angle_alpha   90.00
_cell.angle_beta   90.00
_cell.angle_gamma   90.00
#
_symmetry.space_group_name_H-M   'P 1'
#
loop_
_entity.id
_entity.type
_entity.pdbx_description
1 polymer ?
#
loop_
_entity_poly.entity_id
_entity_poly.type
_entity_poly.pdbx_seq_one_letter_code
_entity_poly.pdbx_strand_id
1 'polypeptide(L)'
;MAFKRDAMVNQLSRGQTQRIGLARTLLHEPQVLLLDEPASGLDPRARIEIRNLLKKLGELKKTVIVSSHILPELADVCTRVGMIEKGNLIIDDYVDEVMRKARQQLMLQIRVKTNQDRAAALLAQHPSIDKIDIVKGTIEATLKKEALDYSDLTTVLVQAGFQVTLFREEEVNLETAFMALTKGLVQ
;
A
#
# COMPACT_ATOMS: atom_id res chain seq x y z
N MET A 1 -29.83 1.95 10.14
CA MET A 1 -30.05 3.44 10.13
C MET A 1 -31.50 3.86 10.42
N ALA A 2 -32.46 2.93 10.47
CA ALA A 2 -33.88 3.24 10.70
C ALA A 2 -34.14 4.06 11.98
N PHE A 3 -33.39 3.80 13.04
CA PHE A 3 -33.50 4.51 14.34
C PHE A 3 -33.06 5.99 14.31
N LYS A 4 -32.47 6.46 13.19
CA LYS A 4 -32.04 7.84 12.98
C LYS A 4 -32.83 8.55 11.86
N ARG A 5 -33.97 8.00 11.48
CA ARG A 5 -34.79 8.51 10.35
C ARG A 5 -35.13 9.99 10.48
N ASP A 6 -35.49 10.41 11.68
CA ASP A 6 -35.99 11.78 11.95
C ASP A 6 -34.88 12.67 12.57
N ALA A 7 -33.63 12.18 12.63
CA ALA A 7 -32.51 12.96 13.14
C ALA A 7 -32.03 13.97 12.10
N MET A 8 -31.67 15.18 12.56
CA MET A 8 -31.05 16.17 11.70
C MET A 8 -29.64 15.72 11.29
N VAL A 9 -29.16 16.09 10.10
CA VAL A 9 -27.86 15.68 9.56
C VAL A 9 -26.69 16.06 10.48
N ASN A 10 -26.78 17.19 11.16
CA ASN A 10 -25.76 17.64 12.12
C ASN A 10 -25.70 16.81 13.42
N GLN A 11 -26.68 15.94 13.66
CA GLN A 11 -26.71 15.01 14.80
C GLN A 11 -26.19 13.62 14.43
N LEU A 12 -25.76 13.43 13.18
CA LEU A 12 -25.24 12.18 12.69
C LEU A 12 -23.71 12.12 12.88
N SER A 13 -23.20 10.93 13.15
CA SER A 13 -21.75 10.73 13.08
C SER A 13 -21.26 10.87 11.63
N ARG A 14 -19.95 11.17 11.46
CA ARG A 14 -19.34 11.29 10.13
C ARG A 14 -19.60 10.05 9.26
N GLY A 15 -19.48 8.84 9.82
CA GLY A 15 -19.77 7.61 9.09
C GLY A 15 -21.25 7.43 8.74
N GLN A 16 -22.18 7.94 9.56
CA GLN A 16 -23.59 7.93 9.24
C GLN A 16 -23.90 8.91 8.09
N THR A 17 -23.33 10.11 8.13
CA THR A 17 -23.49 11.10 7.06
C THR A 17 -22.93 10.58 5.74
N GLN A 18 -21.74 9.94 5.76
CA GLN A 18 -21.11 9.36 4.59
C GLN A 18 -21.99 8.28 3.96
N ARG A 19 -22.56 7.37 4.77
CA ARG A 19 -23.46 6.31 4.28
C ARG A 19 -24.75 6.87 3.68
N ILE A 20 -25.32 7.92 4.26
CA ILE A 20 -26.49 8.59 3.69
C ILE A 20 -26.14 9.29 2.38
N GLY A 21 -25.00 9.97 2.32
CA GLY A 21 -24.49 10.57 1.10
C GLY A 21 -24.37 9.54 -0.02
N LEU A 22 -23.73 8.41 0.26
CA LEU A 22 -23.59 7.33 -0.72
C LEU A 22 -24.94 6.70 -1.11
N ALA A 23 -25.83 6.48 -0.14
CA ALA A 23 -27.20 6.01 -0.44
C ALA A 23 -27.95 6.98 -1.36
N ARG A 24 -27.80 8.28 -1.14
CA ARG A 24 -28.40 9.32 -2.01
C ARG A 24 -27.87 9.25 -3.44
N THR A 25 -26.55 9.03 -3.62
CA THR A 25 -25.98 8.92 -4.97
C THR A 25 -26.42 7.65 -5.71
N LEU A 26 -26.88 6.63 -4.99
CA LEU A 26 -27.34 5.37 -5.57
C LEU A 26 -28.83 5.34 -5.90
N LEU A 27 -29.63 6.32 -5.43
CA LEU A 27 -31.09 6.34 -5.62
C LEU A 27 -31.54 6.32 -7.08
N HIS A 28 -30.76 6.91 -7.98
CA HIS A 28 -31.07 6.99 -9.41
C HIS A 28 -30.34 5.92 -10.24
N GLU A 29 -29.80 4.89 -9.56
CA GLU A 29 -29.13 3.74 -10.16
C GLU A 29 -28.03 4.07 -11.19
N PRO A 30 -27.08 4.96 -10.88
CA PRO A 30 -26.07 5.40 -11.83
C PRO A 30 -25.23 4.21 -12.30
N GLN A 31 -24.75 4.27 -13.54
CA GLN A 31 -23.80 3.30 -14.06
C GLN A 31 -22.35 3.64 -13.63
N VAL A 32 -22.07 4.92 -13.41
CA VAL A 32 -20.76 5.44 -13.00
C VAL A 32 -20.90 6.25 -11.72
N LEU A 33 -20.05 5.96 -10.75
CA LEU A 33 -19.93 6.70 -9.50
C LEU A 33 -18.54 7.32 -9.39
N LEU A 34 -18.49 8.60 -8.99
CA LEU A 34 -17.27 9.31 -8.66
C LEU A 34 -17.30 9.60 -7.15
N LEU A 35 -16.37 9.02 -6.41
CA LEU A 35 -16.31 9.10 -4.96
C LEU A 35 -14.96 9.68 -4.53
N ASP A 36 -15.01 10.86 -3.94
CA ASP A 36 -13.82 11.53 -3.43
C ASP A 36 -13.65 11.20 -1.95
N GLU A 37 -12.52 10.55 -1.61
CA GLU A 37 -12.14 10.15 -0.25
C GLU A 37 -13.29 9.51 0.58
N PRO A 38 -14.04 8.50 0.06
CA PRO A 38 -15.26 8.01 0.69
C PRO A 38 -15.05 7.36 2.06
N ALA A 39 -13.84 6.93 2.38
CA ALA A 39 -13.48 6.32 3.67
C ALA A 39 -12.73 7.27 4.61
N SER A 40 -12.45 8.52 4.20
CA SER A 40 -11.66 9.46 4.98
C SER A 40 -12.35 9.86 6.29
N GLY A 41 -11.56 9.85 7.38
CA GLY A 41 -12.02 10.24 8.72
C GLY A 41 -13.08 9.32 9.34
N LEU A 42 -13.22 8.10 8.83
CA LEU A 42 -14.07 7.07 9.42
C LEU A 42 -13.26 6.23 10.41
N ASP A 43 -13.97 5.68 11.41
CA ASP A 43 -13.41 4.65 12.27
C ASP A 43 -13.13 3.34 11.50
N PRO A 44 -12.28 2.42 12.02
CA PRO A 44 -11.91 1.21 11.29
C PRO A 44 -13.09 0.33 10.86
N ARG A 45 -14.16 0.24 11.67
CA ARG A 45 -15.34 -0.55 11.31
C ARG A 45 -16.11 0.07 10.15
N ALA A 46 -16.34 1.38 10.21
CA ALA A 46 -17.02 2.09 9.14
C ALA A 46 -16.24 2.04 7.81
N ARG A 47 -14.89 2.06 7.87
CA ARG A 47 -14.04 1.87 6.68
C ARG A 47 -14.25 0.49 6.04
N ILE A 48 -14.28 -0.57 6.85
CA ILE A 48 -14.54 -1.94 6.34
C ILE A 48 -15.92 -2.01 5.67
N GLU A 49 -16.94 -1.39 6.28
CA GLU A 49 -18.29 -1.36 5.70
C GLU A 49 -18.33 -0.64 4.34
N ILE A 50 -17.67 0.51 4.22
CA ILE A 50 -17.59 1.23 2.94
C ILE A 50 -16.83 0.39 1.89
N ARG A 51 -15.69 -0.21 2.23
CA ARG A 51 -14.96 -1.10 1.31
C ARG A 51 -15.82 -2.24 0.79
N ASN A 52 -16.54 -2.92 1.69
CA ASN A 52 -17.44 -4.01 1.32
C ASN A 52 -18.57 -3.53 0.39
N LEU A 53 -19.07 -2.32 0.62
CA LEU A 53 -20.09 -1.73 -0.24
C LEU A 53 -19.54 -1.41 -1.64
N LEU A 54 -18.33 -0.86 -1.73
CA LEU A 54 -17.66 -0.58 -3.01
C LEU A 54 -17.42 -1.88 -3.81
N LYS A 55 -16.97 -2.95 -3.16
CA LYS A 55 -16.83 -4.27 -3.78
C LYS A 55 -18.16 -4.77 -4.36
N LYS A 56 -19.24 -4.68 -3.58
CA LYS A 56 -20.59 -5.06 -4.04
C LYS A 56 -21.06 -4.25 -5.25
N LEU A 57 -20.74 -2.95 -5.31
CA LEU A 57 -21.07 -2.13 -6.47
C LEU A 57 -20.32 -2.59 -7.73
N GLY A 58 -19.07 -3.00 -7.59
CA GLY A 58 -18.30 -3.62 -8.67
C GLY A 58 -18.90 -4.95 -9.14
N GLU A 59 -19.32 -5.82 -8.21
CA GLU A 59 -20.02 -7.09 -8.51
C GLU A 59 -21.32 -6.85 -9.28
N LEU A 60 -22.03 -5.75 -8.98
CA LEU A 60 -23.21 -5.29 -9.70
C LEU A 60 -22.91 -4.60 -11.04
N LYS A 61 -21.64 -4.71 -11.53
CA LYS A 61 -21.19 -4.13 -12.80
C LYS A 61 -21.28 -2.61 -12.87
N LYS A 62 -21.28 -1.93 -11.72
CA LYS A 62 -21.15 -0.48 -11.67
C LYS A 62 -19.68 -0.08 -11.85
N THR A 63 -19.44 0.98 -12.60
CA THR A 63 -18.11 1.60 -12.66
C THR A 63 -17.95 2.56 -11.49
N VAL A 64 -16.94 2.34 -10.65
CA VAL A 64 -16.69 3.20 -9.49
C VAL A 64 -15.28 3.76 -9.60
N ILE A 65 -15.15 5.08 -9.61
CA ILE A 65 -13.90 5.81 -9.53
C ILE A 65 -13.79 6.36 -8.10
N VAL A 66 -12.73 5.98 -7.40
CA VAL A 66 -12.51 6.33 -6.00
C VAL A 66 -11.16 7.04 -5.89
N SER A 67 -11.15 8.21 -5.25
CA SER A 67 -9.90 8.80 -4.78
C SER A 67 -9.58 8.33 -3.36
N SER A 68 -8.33 8.11 -3.03
CA SER A 68 -7.85 7.89 -1.66
C SER A 68 -6.36 8.16 -1.57
N HIS A 69 -5.92 8.64 -0.40
CA HIS A 69 -4.50 8.72 -0.04
C HIS A 69 -4.04 7.49 0.75
N ILE A 70 -4.92 6.53 1.04
CA ILE A 70 -4.63 5.30 1.77
C ILE A 70 -4.49 4.16 0.75
N LEU A 71 -3.30 4.00 0.20
CA LEU A 71 -3.02 3.06 -0.89
C LEU A 71 -3.36 1.59 -0.58
N PRO A 72 -3.11 1.05 0.63
CA PRO A 72 -3.52 -0.32 0.96
C PRO A 72 -5.03 -0.56 0.85
N GLU A 73 -5.85 0.45 1.15
CA GLU A 73 -7.31 0.33 1.02
C GLU A 73 -7.76 0.23 -0.45
N LEU A 74 -7.05 0.89 -1.37
CA LEU A 74 -7.32 0.81 -2.80
C LEU A 74 -6.97 -0.57 -3.37
N ALA A 75 -5.86 -1.16 -2.93
CA ALA A 75 -5.44 -2.49 -3.36
C ALA A 75 -6.51 -3.56 -3.12
N ASP A 76 -7.25 -3.45 -2.03
CA ASP A 76 -8.30 -4.39 -1.65
C ASP A 76 -9.61 -4.25 -2.46
N VAL A 77 -9.84 -3.08 -3.08
CA VAL A 77 -11.15 -2.72 -3.66
C VAL A 77 -11.07 -2.51 -5.15
N CYS A 78 -9.97 -1.92 -5.63
CA CYS A 78 -9.83 -1.49 -7.01
C CYS A 78 -9.25 -2.60 -7.90
N THR A 79 -9.70 -2.66 -9.15
CA THR A 79 -9.11 -3.51 -10.19
C THR A 79 -8.00 -2.78 -10.95
N ARG A 80 -8.12 -1.46 -11.08
CA ARG A 80 -7.13 -0.57 -11.70
C ARG A 80 -6.78 0.57 -10.77
N VAL A 81 -5.58 1.10 -10.89
CA VAL A 81 -5.09 2.25 -10.16
C VAL A 81 -4.46 3.26 -11.10
N GLY A 82 -4.86 4.52 -10.95
CA GLY A 82 -4.21 5.68 -11.56
C GLY A 82 -3.49 6.48 -10.49
N MET A 83 -2.20 6.77 -10.68
CA MET A 83 -1.42 7.59 -9.77
C MET A 83 -1.13 8.93 -10.43
N ILE A 84 -1.54 10.01 -9.77
CA ILE A 84 -1.38 11.38 -10.27
C ILE A 84 -0.40 12.13 -9.38
N GLU A 85 0.62 12.74 -9.99
CA GLU A 85 1.56 13.63 -9.31
C GLU A 85 1.73 14.94 -10.10
N LYS A 86 1.61 16.05 -9.41
CA LYS A 86 1.73 17.40 -10.01
C LYS A 86 0.85 17.57 -11.26
N GLY A 87 -0.35 16.96 -11.26
CA GLY A 87 -1.30 17.02 -12.37
C GLY A 87 -1.02 16.04 -13.53
N ASN A 88 0.04 15.26 -13.47
CA ASN A 88 0.39 14.25 -14.47
C ASN A 88 0.00 12.86 -14.00
N LEU A 89 -0.61 12.07 -14.88
CA LEU A 89 -0.88 10.65 -14.65
C LEU A 89 0.44 9.86 -14.84
N ILE A 90 0.98 9.34 -13.74
CA ILE A 90 2.27 8.64 -13.73
C ILE A 90 2.10 7.15 -13.97
N ILE A 91 1.06 6.58 -13.38
CA ILE A 91 0.73 5.15 -13.50
C ILE A 91 -0.76 5.03 -13.82
N ASP A 92 -1.09 4.20 -14.78
CA ASP A 92 -2.45 3.74 -15.08
C ASP A 92 -2.37 2.26 -15.47
N ASP A 93 -2.60 1.39 -14.49
CA ASP A 93 -2.47 -0.05 -14.71
C ASP A 93 -3.40 -0.85 -13.79
N TYR A 94 -3.51 -2.15 -14.03
CA TYR A 94 -4.16 -3.06 -13.09
C TYR A 94 -3.37 -3.16 -11.79
N VAL A 95 -4.08 -3.24 -10.66
CA VAL A 95 -3.44 -3.37 -9.34
C VAL A 95 -2.48 -4.55 -9.30
N ASP A 96 -2.89 -5.70 -9.84
CA ASP A 96 -2.05 -6.91 -9.88
C ASP A 96 -0.77 -6.70 -10.69
N GLU A 97 -0.83 -5.94 -11.80
CA GLU A 97 0.35 -5.62 -12.61
C GLU A 97 1.30 -4.66 -11.89
N VAL A 98 0.76 -3.64 -11.22
CA VAL A 98 1.56 -2.73 -10.38
C VAL A 98 2.26 -3.51 -9.28
N MET A 99 1.52 -4.39 -8.59
CA MET A 99 2.06 -5.25 -7.53
C MET A 99 3.10 -6.24 -8.07
N ARG A 100 2.87 -6.82 -9.26
CA ARG A 100 3.82 -7.72 -9.93
C ARG A 100 5.13 -7.00 -10.28
N LYS A 101 5.05 -5.78 -10.83
CA LYS A 101 6.23 -4.96 -11.15
C LYS A 101 7.04 -4.64 -9.90
N ALA A 102 6.36 -4.31 -8.80
CA ALA A 102 7.02 -4.02 -7.52
C ALA A 102 7.67 -5.26 -6.89
N ARG A 103 7.03 -6.44 -6.99
CA ARG A 103 7.59 -7.72 -6.51
C ARG A 103 8.84 -8.17 -7.26
N GLN A 104 9.11 -7.60 -8.44
CA GLN A 104 10.36 -7.88 -9.17
C GLN A 104 11.61 -7.32 -8.47
N GLN A 105 11.43 -6.50 -7.45
CA GLN A 105 12.50 -6.02 -6.58
C GLN A 105 12.20 -6.46 -5.14
N LEU A 106 12.65 -7.66 -4.79
CA LEU A 106 12.59 -8.14 -3.41
C LEU A 106 13.44 -7.25 -2.52
N MET A 107 12.83 -6.75 -1.45
CA MET A 107 13.51 -5.96 -0.43
C MET A 107 13.49 -6.71 0.90
N LEU A 108 14.65 -6.82 1.53
CA LEU A 108 14.82 -7.41 2.85
C LEU A 108 14.97 -6.32 3.89
N GLN A 109 14.22 -6.44 4.97
CA GLN A 109 14.42 -5.64 6.18
C GLN A 109 15.27 -6.42 7.18
N ILE A 110 16.45 -5.88 7.48
CA ILE A 110 17.44 -6.53 8.33
C ILE A 110 17.78 -5.58 9.48
N ARG A 111 17.79 -6.10 10.70
CA ARG A 111 18.25 -5.35 11.87
C ARG A 111 19.25 -6.18 12.65
N VAL A 112 20.35 -5.54 13.01
CA VAL A 112 21.35 -6.11 13.90
C VAL A 112 21.39 -5.31 15.21
N LYS A 113 21.86 -5.94 16.28
CA LYS A 113 21.86 -5.34 17.61
C LYS A 113 22.79 -4.12 17.72
N THR A 114 23.94 -4.19 17.04
CA THR A 114 24.98 -3.14 17.07
C THR A 114 25.69 -3.06 15.72
N ASN A 115 26.30 -1.91 15.42
CA ASN A 115 27.16 -1.69 14.25
C ASN A 115 26.43 -1.89 12.91
N GLN A 116 25.26 -1.25 12.75
CA GLN A 116 24.41 -1.35 11.54
C GLN A 116 25.16 -0.94 10.27
N ASP A 117 25.96 0.14 10.33
CA ASP A 117 26.72 0.62 9.17
C ASP A 117 27.73 -0.44 8.68
N ARG A 118 28.39 -1.13 9.61
CA ARG A 118 29.33 -2.20 9.28
C ARG A 118 28.60 -3.42 8.71
N ALA A 119 27.43 -3.76 9.24
CA ALA A 119 26.61 -4.84 8.70
C ALA A 119 26.09 -4.50 7.29
N ALA A 120 25.65 -3.26 7.06
CA ALA A 120 25.24 -2.78 5.76
C ALA A 120 26.38 -2.81 4.74
N ALA A 121 27.58 -2.37 5.13
CA ALA A 121 28.76 -2.42 4.28
C ALA A 121 29.18 -3.87 3.91
N LEU A 122 29.02 -4.81 4.83
CA LEU A 122 29.24 -6.23 4.56
C LEU A 122 28.22 -6.78 3.57
N LEU A 123 26.93 -6.50 3.79
CA LEU A 123 25.86 -6.94 2.90
C LEU A 123 25.97 -6.32 1.50
N ALA A 124 26.41 -5.06 1.39
CA ALA A 124 26.60 -4.38 0.10
C ALA A 124 27.62 -5.09 -0.82
N GLN A 125 28.53 -5.89 -0.26
CA GLN A 125 29.50 -6.67 -1.02
C GLN A 125 28.94 -8.01 -1.53
N HIS A 126 27.72 -8.38 -1.08
CA HIS A 126 27.15 -9.65 -1.44
C HIS A 126 26.61 -9.64 -2.88
N PRO A 127 26.88 -10.70 -3.68
CA PRO A 127 26.52 -10.75 -5.10
C PRO A 127 25.00 -10.63 -5.36
N SER A 128 24.17 -11.08 -4.42
CA SER A 128 22.70 -11.02 -4.52
C SER A 128 22.12 -9.63 -4.24
N ILE A 129 22.91 -8.70 -3.68
CA ILE A 129 22.46 -7.37 -3.30
C ILE A 129 22.65 -6.39 -4.47
N ASP A 130 21.61 -5.61 -4.76
CA ASP A 130 21.66 -4.50 -5.72
C ASP A 130 21.89 -3.17 -5.01
N LYS A 131 21.12 -2.90 -3.95
CA LYS A 131 21.18 -1.65 -3.21
C LYS A 131 20.97 -1.86 -1.72
N ILE A 132 21.61 -0.99 -0.90
CA ILE A 132 21.38 -0.93 0.54
C ILE A 132 21.10 0.50 0.95
N ASP A 133 20.03 0.67 1.74
CA ASP A 133 19.70 1.90 2.45
C ASP A 133 19.57 1.60 3.96
N ILE A 134 19.82 2.58 4.82
CA ILE A 134 19.56 2.47 6.27
C ILE A 134 18.45 3.47 6.63
N VAL A 135 17.32 2.95 7.04
CA VAL A 135 16.15 3.77 7.40
C VAL A 135 15.75 3.49 8.84
N LYS A 136 15.81 4.52 9.68
CA LYS A 136 15.44 4.43 11.11
C LYS A 136 16.09 3.23 11.85
N GLY A 137 17.35 2.94 11.54
CA GLY A 137 18.08 1.85 12.18
C GLY A 137 17.72 0.45 11.68
N THR A 138 17.08 0.34 10.53
CA THR A 138 16.84 -0.90 9.81
C THR A 138 17.59 -0.84 8.48
N ILE A 139 18.32 -1.88 8.15
CA ILE A 139 18.99 -2.03 6.86
C ILE A 139 17.92 -2.53 5.87
N GLU A 140 17.69 -1.78 4.82
CA GLU A 140 16.83 -2.14 3.70
C GLU A 140 17.73 -2.58 2.55
N ALA A 141 17.73 -3.87 2.25
CA ALA A 141 18.55 -4.47 1.21
C ALA A 141 17.68 -4.87 0.03
N THR A 142 17.85 -4.21 -1.12
CA THR A 142 17.21 -4.57 -2.37
C THR A 142 17.99 -5.68 -3.05
N LEU A 143 17.32 -6.77 -3.40
CA LEU A 143 17.94 -7.89 -4.11
C LEU A 143 17.99 -7.62 -5.62
N LYS A 144 19.00 -8.19 -6.30
CA LYS A 144 19.02 -8.23 -7.76
C LYS A 144 17.91 -9.13 -8.28
N LYS A 145 17.39 -8.82 -9.48
CA LYS A 145 16.29 -9.57 -10.11
C LYS A 145 16.59 -11.05 -10.31
N GLU A 146 17.86 -11.39 -10.49
CA GLU A 146 18.34 -12.75 -10.73
C GLU A 146 18.62 -13.51 -9.42
N ALA A 147 18.58 -12.83 -8.27
CA ALA A 147 18.85 -13.44 -6.97
C ALA A 147 17.64 -14.26 -6.50
N LEU A 148 17.62 -15.55 -6.85
CA LEU A 148 16.56 -16.49 -6.47
C LEU A 148 16.71 -17.01 -5.04
N ASP A 149 17.93 -16.95 -4.48
CA ASP A 149 18.24 -17.40 -3.12
C ASP A 149 19.06 -16.32 -2.40
N TYR A 150 18.69 -16.02 -1.18
CA TYR A 150 19.33 -15.07 -0.28
C TYR A 150 19.45 -15.63 1.15
N SER A 151 19.22 -16.93 1.33
CA SER A 151 19.25 -17.59 2.65
C SER A 151 20.63 -17.50 3.32
N ASP A 152 21.69 -17.39 2.53
CA ASP A 152 23.07 -17.26 2.97
C ASP A 152 23.38 -15.89 3.60
N LEU A 153 22.62 -14.84 3.30
CA LEU A 153 22.81 -13.50 3.88
C LEU A 153 22.78 -13.50 5.41
N THR A 154 21.87 -14.31 5.98
CA THR A 154 21.80 -14.47 7.44
C THR A 154 23.06 -15.14 7.98
N THR A 155 23.56 -16.16 7.29
CA THR A 155 24.79 -16.88 7.64
C THR A 155 25.99 -15.97 7.58
N VAL A 156 26.11 -15.15 6.55
CA VAL A 156 27.21 -14.16 6.38
C VAL A 156 27.23 -13.19 7.56
N LEU A 157 26.08 -12.67 7.98
CA LEU A 157 25.98 -11.76 9.13
C LEU A 157 26.40 -12.45 10.43
N VAL A 158 25.90 -13.67 10.68
CA VAL A 158 26.19 -14.41 11.91
C VAL A 158 27.68 -14.81 11.98
N GLN A 159 28.26 -15.26 10.88
CA GLN A 159 29.71 -15.61 10.81
C GLN A 159 30.61 -14.38 11.00
N ALA A 160 30.14 -13.19 10.58
CA ALA A 160 30.85 -11.94 10.83
C ALA A 160 30.65 -11.39 12.27
N GLY A 161 29.94 -12.13 13.13
CA GLY A 161 29.75 -11.82 14.54
C GLY A 161 28.56 -10.89 14.83
N PHE A 162 27.68 -10.65 13.87
CA PHE A 162 26.50 -9.84 14.11
C PHE A 162 25.37 -10.65 14.76
N GLN A 163 24.69 -10.03 15.74
CA GLN A 163 23.46 -10.56 16.32
C GLN A 163 22.26 -10.01 15.52
N VAL A 164 21.66 -10.84 14.68
CA VAL A 164 20.51 -10.47 13.86
C VAL A 164 19.25 -10.48 14.74
N THR A 165 18.54 -9.36 14.79
CA THR A 165 17.32 -9.20 15.57
C THR A 165 16.05 -9.13 14.70
N LEU A 166 16.21 -8.85 13.42
CA LEU A 166 15.16 -8.89 12.40
C LEU A 166 15.75 -9.33 11.08
N PHE A 167 15.10 -10.26 10.41
CA PHE A 167 15.37 -10.62 9.02
C PHE A 167 14.05 -11.05 8.39
N ARG A 168 13.53 -10.25 7.50
CA ARG A 168 12.26 -10.54 6.82
C ARG A 168 12.21 -9.92 5.43
N GLU A 169 11.42 -10.51 4.56
CA GLU A 169 11.01 -9.84 3.33
C GLU A 169 10.08 -8.66 3.66
N GLU A 170 10.26 -7.56 2.96
CA GLU A 170 9.28 -6.48 2.99
C GLU A 170 8.03 -6.92 2.22
N GLU A 171 6.88 -6.84 2.87
CA GLU A 171 5.62 -7.09 2.20
C GLU A 171 5.39 -6.02 1.12
N VAL A 172 5.35 -6.45 -0.13
CA VAL A 172 5.01 -5.57 -1.24
C VAL A 172 3.52 -5.25 -1.17
N ASN A 173 3.22 -4.04 -0.80
CA ASN A 173 1.88 -3.46 -0.86
C ASN A 173 1.85 -2.32 -1.88
N LEU A 174 0.68 -1.74 -2.13
CA LEU A 174 0.52 -0.68 -3.12
C LEU A 174 1.34 0.58 -2.76
N GLU A 175 1.60 0.83 -1.48
CA GLU A 175 2.40 1.95 -0.99
C GLU A 175 3.88 1.75 -1.31
N THR A 176 4.44 0.57 -1.01
CA THR A 176 5.82 0.23 -1.37
C THR A 176 6.00 0.17 -2.89
N ALA A 177 4.99 -0.33 -3.62
CA ALA A 177 4.97 -0.30 -5.07
C ALA A 177 5.00 1.13 -5.62
N PHE A 178 4.18 2.02 -5.09
CA PHE A 178 4.17 3.44 -5.43
C PHE A 178 5.55 4.07 -5.20
N MET A 179 6.12 3.89 -4.00
CA MET A 179 7.43 4.46 -3.67
C MET A 179 8.55 3.92 -4.58
N ALA A 180 8.52 2.64 -4.94
CA ALA A 180 9.50 2.05 -5.83
C ALA A 180 9.39 2.60 -7.28
N LEU A 181 8.17 2.80 -7.77
CA LEU A 181 7.92 3.26 -9.13
C LEU A 181 8.07 4.77 -9.30
N THR A 182 7.92 5.55 -8.21
CA THR A 182 8.04 7.03 -8.23
C THR A 182 9.42 7.54 -7.81
N LYS A 183 10.27 6.73 -7.18
CA LYS A 183 11.65 7.12 -6.75
C LYS A 183 12.57 7.64 -7.88
N GLY A 184 12.15 7.56 -9.13
CA GLY A 184 12.87 8.12 -10.29
C GLY A 184 12.29 9.44 -10.83
N LEU A 185 11.15 9.91 -10.32
CA LEU A 185 10.41 11.06 -10.87
C LEU A 185 10.37 12.26 -9.91
N VAL A 186 10.83 12.06 -8.65
CA VAL A 186 10.90 13.12 -7.63
C VAL A 186 12.33 13.57 -7.47
N GLN A 187 12.79 14.42 -8.37
CA GLN A 187 13.91 15.35 -8.19
C GLN A 187 13.47 16.76 -8.50
#